data_afe513bd4556e29046a27201f99dc548
#
_entry.id   afe513bd4556e29046a27201f99dc548
#
_cell.length_a   1.000
_cell.length_b   1.000
_cell.length_c   1.000
_cell.angle_alpha   90.00
_cell.angle_beta   90.00
_cell.angle_gamma   90.00
#
_symmetry.space_group_name_H-M   'P 1'
#
loop_
_entity.id
_entity.type
_entity.pdbx_description
1 polymer ?
#
loop_
_entity_poly.entity_id
_entity_poly.type
_entity_poly.pdbx_seq_one_letter_code
_entity_poly.pdbx_strand_id
1 'polypeptide(L)'
;MIKILFFDIDGTLLELGKKEMHQELVDALNLVKQKGIKIILATGRPPFVVPKFHGIEFDAVLSFNGSYCFTKNELIYKNPMDKKDIETFVENAKKLNKAVTLAGTNKMGCNFDDEILEEYFIIANQHVHVLDEFNSFMEEEIYQMMVATTEDQDELILENTTTLKVARWWNRACDIIPCNGGKDIGIQKILDYFNFNKEEAMAFGDGGNDISMLKYVGTGVAMGNAKDNVKAIADYITDSVQEDGIVSALKHFEIL
;
A
#
# COMPACT_ATOMS: atom_id res chain seq x y z
N MET A 1 -11.30 -17.56 14.99
CA MET A 1 -9.83 -17.74 15.19
C MET A 1 -9.11 -17.14 13.99
N ILE A 2 -8.10 -16.32 14.21
CA ILE A 2 -7.32 -15.66 13.15
C ILE A 2 -6.48 -16.69 12.38
N LYS A 3 -6.50 -16.62 11.06
CA LYS A 3 -5.77 -17.52 10.16
C LYS A 3 -4.83 -16.77 9.20
N ILE A 4 -5.01 -15.46 9.05
CA ILE A 4 -4.25 -14.65 8.10
C ILE A 4 -4.07 -13.23 8.65
N LEU A 5 -2.85 -12.70 8.52
CA LEU A 5 -2.47 -11.36 8.95
C LEU A 5 -2.01 -10.54 7.75
N PHE A 6 -2.48 -9.31 7.67
CA PHE A 6 -2.08 -8.33 6.65
C PHE A 6 -1.31 -7.19 7.32
N PHE A 7 -0.18 -6.82 6.74
CA PHE A 7 0.66 -5.77 7.28
C PHE A 7 0.97 -4.72 6.21
N ASP A 8 0.70 -3.46 6.52
CA ASP A 8 1.36 -2.38 5.78
C ASP A 8 2.86 -2.39 6.06
N ILE A 9 3.65 -1.70 5.23
CA ILE A 9 5.12 -1.67 5.35
C ILE A 9 5.58 -0.40 6.08
N ASP A 10 5.28 0.77 5.54
CA ASP A 10 5.89 2.04 5.92
C ASP A 10 5.16 2.70 7.10
N GLY A 11 5.74 2.65 8.28
CA GLY A 11 5.10 3.08 9.54
C GLY A 11 4.42 1.93 10.29
N THR A 12 4.42 0.71 9.74
CA THR A 12 3.81 -0.48 10.34
C THR A 12 4.84 -1.59 10.59
N LEU A 13 5.40 -2.22 9.54
CA LEU A 13 6.50 -3.17 9.68
C LEU A 13 7.86 -2.49 9.80
N LEU A 14 8.02 -1.35 9.15
CA LEU A 14 9.23 -0.55 9.14
C LEU A 14 8.96 0.84 9.72
N GLU A 15 9.85 1.32 10.57
CA GLU A 15 9.93 2.74 10.82
C GLU A 15 10.20 3.50 9.51
N LEU A 16 9.60 4.69 9.36
CA LEU A 16 9.85 5.53 8.19
C LEU A 16 11.35 5.78 8.01
N GLY A 17 11.84 5.55 6.79
CA GLY A 17 13.25 5.70 6.46
C GLY A 17 14.14 4.52 6.84
N LYS A 18 13.64 3.47 7.49
CA LYS A 18 14.39 2.22 7.76
C LYS A 18 14.17 1.19 6.66
N LYS A 19 15.09 0.23 6.58
CA LYS A 19 15.07 -0.85 5.57
C LYS A 19 14.90 -2.24 6.16
N GLU A 20 15.03 -2.37 7.49
CA GLU A 20 15.00 -3.65 8.20
C GLU A 20 14.03 -3.58 9.37
N MET A 21 13.35 -4.69 9.63
CA MET A 21 12.50 -4.88 10.80
C MET A 21 13.34 -5.14 12.04
N HIS A 22 12.79 -4.86 13.23
CA HIS A 22 13.39 -5.29 14.48
C HIS A 22 13.44 -6.83 14.55
N GLN A 23 14.49 -7.39 15.14
CA GLN A 23 14.64 -8.85 15.22
C GLN A 23 13.51 -9.49 16.03
N GLU A 24 13.02 -8.83 17.09
CA GLU A 24 11.89 -9.32 17.88
C GLU A 24 10.61 -9.50 17.02
N LEU A 25 10.35 -8.57 16.11
CA LEU A 25 9.21 -8.70 15.17
C LEU A 25 9.42 -9.87 14.20
N VAL A 26 10.62 -10.04 13.65
CA VAL A 26 10.94 -11.17 12.75
C VAL A 26 10.72 -12.50 13.47
N ASP A 27 11.19 -12.63 14.70
CA ASP A 27 11.03 -13.84 15.51
C ASP A 27 9.55 -14.11 15.83
N ALA A 28 8.80 -13.08 16.20
CA ALA A 28 7.36 -13.16 16.47
C ALA A 28 6.57 -13.62 15.24
N LEU A 29 6.83 -13.04 14.08
CA LEU A 29 6.16 -13.42 12.82
C LEU A 29 6.51 -14.86 12.40
N ASN A 30 7.74 -15.32 12.65
CA ASN A 30 8.11 -16.71 12.41
C ASN A 30 7.35 -17.68 13.34
N LEU A 31 7.12 -17.32 14.61
CA LEU A 31 6.26 -18.10 15.52
C LEU A 31 4.81 -18.14 15.04
N VAL A 32 4.28 -17.03 14.57
CA VAL A 32 2.94 -16.96 13.94
C VAL A 32 2.83 -17.92 12.75
N LYS A 33 3.83 -17.94 11.87
CA LYS A 33 3.87 -18.88 10.73
C LYS A 33 3.93 -20.36 11.18
N GLN A 34 4.68 -20.65 12.22
CA GLN A 34 4.75 -22.03 12.79
C GLN A 34 3.37 -22.51 13.30
N LYS A 35 2.49 -21.60 13.72
CA LYS A 35 1.10 -21.90 14.09
C LYS A 35 0.18 -22.08 12.86
N GLY A 36 0.72 -21.99 11.64
CA GLY A 36 -0.04 -22.13 10.38
C GLY A 36 -0.79 -20.89 9.94
N ILE A 37 -0.57 -19.74 10.59
CA ILE A 37 -1.19 -18.46 10.23
C ILE A 37 -0.41 -17.85 9.05
N LYS A 38 -1.14 -17.41 8.04
CA LYS A 38 -0.58 -16.74 6.85
C LYS A 38 -0.20 -15.30 7.17
N ILE A 39 0.92 -14.82 6.61
CA ILE A 39 1.35 -13.43 6.73
C ILE A 39 1.48 -12.80 5.34
N ILE A 40 0.90 -11.63 5.16
CA ILE A 40 0.74 -10.97 3.87
C ILE A 40 1.26 -9.53 3.96
N LEU A 41 2.03 -9.09 2.98
CA LEU A 41 2.34 -7.66 2.81
C LEU A 41 1.18 -6.96 2.11
N ALA A 42 0.78 -5.77 2.59
CA ALA A 42 -0.29 -4.96 2.01
C ALA A 42 0.19 -3.51 1.82
N THR A 43 0.73 -3.19 0.64
CA THR A 43 1.46 -1.94 0.42
C THR A 43 1.00 -1.17 -0.81
N GLY A 44 1.22 0.16 -0.80
CA GLY A 44 1.14 1.02 -1.99
C GLY A 44 2.36 0.86 -2.93
N ARG A 45 3.43 0.21 -2.48
CA ARG A 45 4.65 0.07 -3.28
C ARG A 45 4.43 -0.80 -4.53
N PRO A 46 5.10 -0.46 -5.66
CA PRO A 46 5.23 -1.35 -6.82
C PRO A 46 5.91 -2.68 -6.46
N PRO A 47 5.61 -3.80 -7.14
CA PRO A 47 6.19 -5.11 -6.82
C PRO A 47 7.72 -5.14 -6.77
N PHE A 48 8.39 -4.45 -7.69
CA PHE A 48 9.86 -4.47 -7.81
C PHE A 48 10.59 -3.63 -6.75
N VAL A 49 9.88 -2.79 -5.97
CA VAL A 49 10.43 -2.03 -4.84
C VAL A 49 9.94 -2.52 -3.47
N VAL A 50 9.17 -3.61 -3.44
CA VAL A 50 8.84 -4.29 -2.19
C VAL A 50 10.11 -4.87 -1.58
N PRO A 51 10.46 -4.51 -0.32
CA PRO A 51 11.69 -4.98 0.29
C PRO A 51 11.68 -6.50 0.51
N LYS A 52 12.86 -7.11 0.38
CA LYS A 52 13.09 -8.48 0.83
C LYS A 52 13.54 -8.43 2.26
N PHE A 53 12.73 -8.94 3.15
CA PHE A 53 13.04 -8.96 4.58
C PHE A 53 13.93 -10.14 4.93
N HIS A 54 15.01 -9.89 5.68
CA HIS A 54 15.88 -10.94 6.16
C HIS A 54 15.18 -11.80 7.23
N GLY A 55 15.37 -13.12 7.14
CA GLY A 55 14.88 -14.08 8.15
C GLY A 55 13.38 -14.38 8.10
N ILE A 56 12.62 -13.81 7.16
CA ILE A 56 11.20 -14.09 7.03
C ILE A 56 10.74 -14.02 5.56
N GLU A 57 9.81 -14.89 5.20
CA GLU A 57 9.18 -14.95 3.88
C GLU A 57 7.66 -14.78 4.03
N PHE A 58 7.07 -13.80 3.34
CA PHE A 58 5.63 -13.56 3.32
C PHE A 58 4.94 -14.51 2.34
N ASP A 59 3.72 -14.95 2.67
CA ASP A 59 2.98 -15.92 1.87
C ASP A 59 2.41 -15.32 0.57
N ALA A 60 2.07 -14.03 0.60
CA ALA A 60 1.66 -13.24 -0.58
C ALA A 60 1.95 -11.76 -0.38
N VAL A 61 1.88 -11.01 -1.48
CA VAL A 61 2.02 -9.55 -1.51
C VAL A 61 0.81 -8.94 -2.20
N LEU A 62 0.20 -7.98 -1.56
CA LEU A 62 -0.75 -7.04 -2.08
C LEU A 62 0.01 -5.74 -2.35
N SER A 63 0.19 -5.41 -3.62
CA SER A 63 0.96 -4.29 -4.15
C SER A 63 0.05 -3.26 -4.80
N PHE A 64 0.55 -2.04 -5.08
CA PHE A 64 -0.23 -0.96 -5.70
C PHE A 64 -1.58 -0.71 -5.00
N ASN A 65 -1.57 -0.64 -3.65
CA ASN A 65 -2.79 -0.47 -2.86
C ASN A 65 -3.90 -1.49 -3.22
N GLY A 66 -3.52 -2.73 -3.56
CA GLY A 66 -4.46 -3.82 -3.88
C GLY A 66 -4.73 -4.05 -5.35
N SER A 67 -4.14 -3.26 -6.26
CA SER A 67 -4.34 -3.44 -7.70
C SER A 67 -3.51 -4.59 -8.29
N TYR A 68 -2.55 -5.15 -7.53
CA TYR A 68 -1.72 -6.28 -7.98
C TYR A 68 -1.38 -7.20 -6.81
N CYS A 69 -1.94 -8.41 -6.81
CA CYS A 69 -1.75 -9.40 -5.73
C CYS A 69 -1.08 -10.67 -6.28
N PHE A 70 -0.03 -11.14 -5.61
CA PHE A 70 0.75 -12.28 -6.07
C PHE A 70 1.39 -13.07 -4.90
N THR A 71 1.66 -14.34 -5.15
CA THR A 71 2.54 -15.17 -4.34
C THR A 71 3.92 -15.24 -5.01
N LYS A 72 4.87 -15.92 -4.39
CA LYS A 72 6.18 -16.22 -5.00
C LYS A 72 6.07 -16.93 -6.35
N ASN A 73 5.01 -17.70 -6.57
CA ASN A 73 4.88 -18.62 -7.69
C ASN A 73 3.85 -18.19 -8.74
N GLU A 74 2.87 -17.38 -8.38
CA GLU A 74 1.75 -17.06 -9.29
C GLU A 74 1.08 -15.72 -8.99
N LEU A 75 0.45 -15.17 -10.01
CA LEU A 75 -0.40 -14.00 -9.93
C LEU A 75 -1.78 -14.40 -9.42
N ILE A 76 -2.25 -13.74 -8.34
CA ILE A 76 -3.59 -13.93 -7.78
C ILE A 76 -4.58 -12.97 -8.45
N TYR A 77 -4.22 -11.70 -8.62
CA TYR A 77 -5.12 -10.66 -9.11
C TYR A 77 -4.35 -9.51 -9.74
N LYS A 78 -4.91 -8.93 -10.81
CA LYS A 78 -4.45 -7.67 -11.38
C LYS A 78 -5.63 -6.78 -11.78
N ASN A 79 -5.46 -5.48 -11.61
CA ASN A 79 -6.44 -4.44 -11.92
C ASN A 79 -5.72 -3.21 -12.48
N PRO A 80 -5.29 -3.24 -13.75
CA PRO A 80 -4.65 -2.09 -14.38
C PRO A 80 -5.62 -0.94 -14.55
N MET A 81 -5.10 0.28 -14.60
CA MET A 81 -5.86 1.51 -14.81
C MET A 81 -6.39 1.59 -16.25
N ASP A 82 -7.51 2.28 -16.42
CA ASP A 82 -8.03 2.58 -17.75
C ASP A 82 -7.14 3.60 -18.47
N LYS A 83 -6.74 3.27 -19.69
CA LYS A 83 -5.79 4.07 -20.47
C LYS A 83 -6.30 5.49 -20.77
N LYS A 84 -7.58 5.64 -21.12
CA LYS A 84 -8.18 6.95 -21.41
C LYS A 84 -8.16 7.83 -20.16
N ASP A 85 -8.42 7.25 -18.99
CA ASP A 85 -8.38 8.00 -17.74
C ASP A 85 -6.94 8.36 -17.34
N ILE A 86 -5.93 7.53 -17.65
CA ILE A 86 -4.51 7.88 -17.48
C ILE A 86 -4.17 9.11 -18.34
N GLU A 87 -4.53 9.11 -19.63
CA GLU A 87 -4.30 10.24 -20.54
C GLU A 87 -4.99 11.52 -20.03
N THR A 88 -6.26 11.42 -19.62
CA THR A 88 -7.03 12.55 -19.07
C THR A 88 -6.38 13.09 -17.79
N PHE A 89 -5.95 12.21 -16.90
CA PHE A 89 -5.29 12.59 -15.65
C PHE A 89 -3.96 13.31 -15.91
N VAL A 90 -3.12 12.79 -16.81
CA VAL A 90 -1.85 13.43 -17.19
C VAL A 90 -2.06 14.82 -17.76
N GLU A 91 -3.09 15.02 -18.59
CA GLU A 91 -3.44 16.36 -19.11
C GLU A 91 -3.95 17.29 -17.99
N ASN A 92 -4.71 16.81 -17.02
CA ASN A 92 -5.13 17.61 -15.87
C ASN A 92 -3.92 18.02 -15.00
N ALA A 93 -3.01 17.09 -14.73
CA ALA A 93 -1.77 17.37 -14.00
C ALA A 93 -0.92 18.43 -14.71
N LYS A 94 -0.81 18.34 -16.04
CA LYS A 94 -0.10 19.33 -16.85
C LYS A 94 -0.70 20.73 -16.74
N LYS A 95 -2.05 20.87 -16.75
CA LYS A 95 -2.73 22.15 -16.53
C LYS A 95 -2.41 22.76 -15.16
N LEU A 96 -2.22 21.92 -14.15
CA LEU A 96 -1.83 22.32 -12.79
C LEU A 96 -0.31 22.46 -12.60
N ASN A 97 0.48 22.26 -13.67
CA ASN A 97 1.95 22.23 -13.62
C ASN A 97 2.48 21.22 -12.58
N LYS A 98 1.90 20.00 -12.56
CA LYS A 98 2.27 18.90 -11.68
C LYS A 98 2.88 17.76 -12.46
N ALA A 99 3.99 17.21 -11.96
CA ALA A 99 4.54 15.98 -12.50
C ALA A 99 3.66 14.78 -12.13
N VAL A 100 3.64 13.80 -13.02
CA VAL A 100 2.99 12.51 -12.78
C VAL A 100 4.03 11.41 -12.88
N THR A 101 4.09 10.56 -11.88
CA THR A 101 4.81 9.29 -11.96
C THR A 101 3.83 8.19 -12.37
N LEU A 102 4.17 7.41 -13.37
CA LEU A 102 3.48 6.18 -13.74
C LEU A 102 4.21 4.99 -13.13
N ALA A 103 3.46 3.99 -12.68
CA ALA A 103 4.03 2.77 -12.12
C ALA A 103 3.38 1.52 -12.71
N GLY A 104 4.19 0.74 -13.41
CA GLY A 104 3.92 -0.61 -13.89
C GLY A 104 4.61 -1.66 -13.01
N THR A 105 4.50 -2.94 -13.38
CA THR A 105 5.02 -4.04 -12.54
C THR A 105 6.55 -4.11 -12.47
N ASN A 106 7.27 -3.54 -13.43
CA ASN A 106 8.73 -3.68 -13.55
C ASN A 106 9.49 -2.35 -13.54
N LYS A 107 8.80 -1.24 -13.73
CA LYS A 107 9.39 0.10 -13.75
C LYS A 107 8.39 1.15 -13.31
N MET A 108 8.90 2.29 -12.88
CA MET A 108 8.15 3.53 -12.67
C MET A 108 9.00 4.72 -13.10
N GLY A 109 8.37 5.84 -13.42
CA GLY A 109 9.05 7.07 -13.71
C GLY A 109 8.11 8.22 -13.99
N CYS A 110 8.63 9.44 -13.88
CA CYS A 110 7.86 10.68 -14.03
C CYS A 110 8.08 11.34 -15.38
N ASN A 111 7.17 12.25 -15.73
CA ASN A 111 7.25 13.03 -16.98
C ASN A 111 8.18 14.25 -16.89
N PHE A 112 8.41 14.79 -15.69
CA PHE A 112 9.41 15.84 -15.42
C PHE A 112 9.70 15.88 -13.90
N ASP A 113 10.73 16.65 -13.49
CA ASP A 113 11.15 16.77 -12.10
C ASP A 113 10.15 17.60 -11.28
N ASP A 114 9.79 17.11 -10.09
CA ASP A 114 8.94 17.79 -9.12
C ASP A 114 9.50 17.54 -7.71
N GLU A 115 9.93 18.60 -7.03
CA GLU A 115 10.60 18.51 -5.73
C GLU A 115 9.71 17.86 -4.65
N ILE A 116 8.40 18.11 -4.68
CA ILE A 116 7.46 17.54 -3.70
C ILE A 116 7.27 16.05 -3.97
N LEU A 117 7.21 15.67 -5.25
CA LEU A 117 7.09 14.27 -5.64
C LEU A 117 8.38 13.49 -5.34
N GLU A 118 9.57 14.12 -5.49
CA GLU A 118 10.84 13.53 -5.05
C GLU A 118 10.86 13.32 -3.52
N GLU A 119 10.44 14.33 -2.73
CA GLU A 119 10.31 14.22 -1.28
C GLU A 119 9.39 13.07 -0.88
N TYR A 120 8.25 12.89 -1.58
CA TYR A 120 7.32 11.78 -1.40
C TYR A 120 8.00 10.41 -1.53
N PHE A 121 8.84 10.23 -2.56
CA PHE A 121 9.57 8.98 -2.77
C PHE A 121 10.70 8.78 -1.76
N ILE A 122 11.41 9.84 -1.38
CA ILE A 122 12.49 9.78 -0.37
C ILE A 122 11.96 9.30 0.98
N ILE A 123 10.77 9.73 1.42
CA ILE A 123 10.13 9.27 2.67
C ILE A 123 10.00 7.74 2.69
N ALA A 124 9.69 7.12 1.54
CA ALA A 124 9.58 5.67 1.38
C ALA A 124 10.90 4.97 0.98
N ASN A 125 12.07 5.65 1.11
CA ASN A 125 13.38 5.16 0.65
C ASN A 125 13.39 4.76 -0.84
N GLN A 126 12.71 5.52 -1.68
CA GLN A 126 12.64 5.32 -3.12
C GLN A 126 13.17 6.55 -3.84
N HIS A 127 13.51 6.37 -5.12
CA HIS A 127 13.81 7.46 -6.06
C HIS A 127 13.04 7.22 -7.35
N VAL A 128 12.57 8.29 -7.95
CA VAL A 128 11.95 8.27 -9.26
C VAL A 128 12.80 9.09 -10.23
N HIS A 129 12.84 8.66 -11.48
CA HIS A 129 13.58 9.34 -12.54
C HIS A 129 12.62 9.80 -13.62
N VAL A 130 12.98 10.89 -14.29
CA VAL A 130 12.31 11.32 -15.51
C VAL A 130 12.51 10.27 -16.60
N LEU A 131 11.45 9.86 -17.27
CA LEU A 131 11.48 8.89 -18.37
C LEU A 131 11.41 9.62 -19.71
N ASP A 132 12.41 9.47 -20.53
CA ASP A 132 12.41 9.97 -21.93
C ASP A 132 11.24 9.38 -22.73
N GLU A 133 10.93 8.09 -22.47
CA GLU A 133 9.82 7.37 -23.10
C GLU A 133 8.49 7.40 -22.31
N PHE A 134 8.22 8.43 -21.50
CA PHE A 134 7.01 8.51 -20.67
C PHE A 134 5.72 8.26 -21.46
N ASN A 135 5.58 8.84 -22.64
CA ASN A 135 4.40 8.69 -23.47
C ASN A 135 4.22 7.24 -23.98
N SER A 136 5.29 6.55 -24.32
CA SER A 136 5.20 5.13 -24.70
C SER A 136 4.96 4.23 -23.48
N PHE A 137 5.39 4.64 -22.29
CA PHE A 137 5.09 3.92 -21.07
C PHE A 137 3.60 3.97 -20.69
N MET A 138 2.87 5.04 -21.03
CA MET A 138 1.41 5.08 -20.87
C MET A 138 0.66 4.00 -21.67
N GLU A 139 1.29 3.43 -22.70
CA GLU A 139 0.70 2.34 -23.50
C GLU A 139 0.78 0.97 -22.80
N GLU A 140 1.64 0.84 -21.77
CA GLU A 140 1.78 -0.38 -20.98
C GLU A 140 0.69 -0.51 -19.90
N GLU A 141 0.63 -1.65 -19.20
CA GLU A 141 -0.27 -1.80 -18.04
C GLU A 141 0.24 -0.95 -16.87
N ILE A 142 -0.44 0.13 -16.57
CA ILE A 142 -0.20 1.00 -15.41
C ILE A 142 -1.18 0.63 -14.30
N TYR A 143 -0.68 0.51 -13.07
CA TYR A 143 -1.47 0.11 -11.91
C TYR A 143 -1.68 1.22 -10.89
N GLN A 144 -0.80 2.21 -10.90
CA GLN A 144 -0.83 3.34 -9.99
C GLN A 144 -0.12 4.53 -10.63
N MET A 145 -0.63 5.72 -10.35
CA MET A 145 0.06 6.99 -10.61
C MET A 145 0.32 7.70 -9.29
N MET A 146 1.33 8.56 -9.24
CA MET A 146 1.62 9.42 -8.10
C MET A 146 1.72 10.87 -8.56
N VAL A 147 1.22 11.80 -7.74
CA VAL A 147 1.17 13.23 -8.05
C VAL A 147 1.29 14.07 -6.76
N ALA A 148 1.98 15.20 -6.88
CA ALA A 148 2.14 16.15 -5.78
C ALA A 148 0.94 17.10 -5.71
N THR A 149 -0.16 16.66 -5.07
CA THR A 149 -1.37 17.46 -4.85
C THR A 149 -1.82 17.39 -3.39
N THR A 150 -2.52 18.43 -2.94
CA THR A 150 -3.22 18.50 -1.67
C THR A 150 -4.71 18.11 -1.87
N GLU A 151 -5.42 17.84 -0.78
CA GLU A 151 -6.81 17.33 -0.82
C GLU A 151 -7.77 18.29 -1.54
N ASP A 152 -7.56 19.60 -1.42
CA ASP A 152 -8.35 20.63 -2.13
C ASP A 152 -8.18 20.62 -3.65
N GLN A 153 -7.16 19.93 -4.18
CA GLN A 153 -6.91 19.77 -5.61
C GLN A 153 -7.46 18.44 -6.17
N ASP A 154 -7.99 17.55 -5.34
CA ASP A 154 -8.39 16.20 -5.75
C ASP A 154 -9.50 16.22 -6.82
N GLU A 155 -10.49 17.10 -6.72
CA GLU A 155 -11.53 17.25 -7.74
C GLU A 155 -10.98 17.74 -9.08
N LEU A 156 -10.03 18.67 -9.05
CA LEU A 156 -9.42 19.23 -10.26
C LEU A 156 -8.54 18.22 -10.98
N ILE A 157 -7.73 17.46 -10.23
CA ILE A 157 -6.82 16.48 -10.82
C ILE A 157 -7.57 15.28 -11.40
N LEU A 158 -8.74 14.93 -10.84
CA LEU A 158 -9.59 13.84 -11.30
C LEU A 158 -10.67 14.29 -12.30
N GLU A 159 -10.71 15.57 -12.70
CA GLU A 159 -11.72 16.09 -13.58
C GLU A 159 -11.82 15.26 -14.89
N ASN A 160 -13.07 14.89 -15.28
CA ASN A 160 -13.37 14.06 -16.44
C ASN A 160 -12.74 12.64 -16.46
N THR A 161 -12.19 12.17 -15.36
CA THR A 161 -11.88 10.75 -15.17
C THR A 161 -13.07 10.02 -14.53
N THR A 162 -13.25 8.74 -14.80
CA THR A 162 -14.42 7.97 -14.33
C THR A 162 -14.06 6.73 -13.53
N THR A 163 -12.84 6.25 -13.69
CA THR A 163 -12.37 4.99 -13.09
C THR A 163 -11.26 5.17 -12.07
N LEU A 164 -10.93 6.41 -11.71
CA LEU A 164 -9.82 6.74 -10.81
C LEU A 164 -10.30 7.30 -9.48
N LYS A 165 -9.50 7.07 -8.44
CA LYS A 165 -9.66 7.69 -7.11
C LYS A 165 -8.32 7.95 -6.45
N VAL A 166 -8.32 8.87 -5.47
CA VAL A 166 -7.16 9.16 -4.61
C VAL A 166 -7.03 8.13 -3.50
N ALA A 167 -5.79 7.66 -3.26
CA ALA A 167 -5.37 6.93 -2.07
C ALA A 167 -4.25 7.70 -1.38
N ARG A 168 -4.57 8.43 -0.31
CA ARG A 168 -3.69 9.41 0.31
C ARG A 168 -3.16 8.94 1.67
N TRP A 169 -1.83 8.87 1.79
CA TRP A 169 -1.14 8.65 3.07
C TRP A 169 -0.36 9.89 3.54
N TRP A 170 0.08 10.75 2.61
CA TRP A 170 0.78 12.01 2.88
C TRP A 170 -0.06 13.22 2.39
N ASN A 171 0.04 14.37 3.07
CA ASN A 171 -0.82 15.52 2.79
C ASN A 171 -0.39 16.38 1.58
N ARG A 172 0.82 16.19 1.04
CA ARG A 172 1.39 16.97 -0.07
C ARG A 172 1.44 16.21 -1.40
N ALA A 173 1.26 14.89 -1.35
CA ALA A 173 1.19 14.03 -2.53
C ALA A 173 0.31 12.81 -2.26
N CYS A 174 -0.12 12.14 -3.32
CA CYS A 174 -0.98 10.97 -3.22
C CYS A 174 -0.75 9.97 -4.33
N ASP A 175 -1.19 8.74 -4.06
CA ASP A 175 -1.40 7.72 -5.07
C ASP A 175 -2.76 7.92 -5.75
N ILE A 176 -2.80 7.63 -7.04
CA ILE A 176 -4.02 7.51 -7.82
C ILE A 176 -4.15 6.05 -8.23
N ILE A 177 -5.30 5.47 -7.92
CA ILE A 177 -5.59 4.04 -8.13
C ILE A 177 -6.94 3.87 -8.83
N PRO A 178 -7.25 2.68 -9.39
CA PRO A 178 -8.58 2.40 -9.91
C PRO A 178 -9.67 2.57 -8.82
N CYS A 179 -10.82 3.15 -9.17
CA CYS A 179 -11.93 3.37 -8.23
C CYS A 179 -12.49 2.05 -7.64
N ASN A 180 -12.42 0.96 -8.42
CA ASN A 180 -12.74 -0.42 -8.00
C ASN A 180 -11.52 -1.15 -7.40
N GLY A 181 -10.45 -0.44 -7.03
CA GLY A 181 -9.28 -0.93 -6.31
C GLY A 181 -9.30 -0.48 -4.84
N GLY A 182 -8.26 -0.81 -4.10
CA GLY A 182 -8.06 -0.49 -2.69
C GLY A 182 -7.49 -1.70 -1.95
N LYS A 183 -6.85 -1.47 -0.79
CA LYS A 183 -6.28 -2.57 0.00
C LYS A 183 -7.36 -3.57 0.43
N ASP A 184 -8.59 -3.14 0.69
CA ASP A 184 -9.75 -3.98 0.98
C ASP A 184 -10.08 -4.95 -0.16
N ILE A 185 -10.08 -4.47 -1.41
CA ILE A 185 -10.31 -5.30 -2.59
C ILE A 185 -9.19 -6.33 -2.77
N GLY A 186 -7.94 -5.90 -2.65
CA GLY A 186 -6.79 -6.81 -2.69
C GLY A 186 -6.84 -7.88 -1.60
N ILE A 187 -7.23 -7.51 -0.38
CA ILE A 187 -7.46 -8.45 0.73
C ILE A 187 -8.53 -9.47 0.36
N GLN A 188 -9.68 -9.03 -0.16
CA GLN A 188 -10.72 -9.95 -0.61
C GLN A 188 -10.19 -10.99 -1.59
N LYS A 189 -9.39 -10.57 -2.60
CA LYS A 189 -8.81 -11.48 -3.59
C LYS A 189 -7.84 -12.50 -2.97
N ILE A 190 -7.05 -12.07 -1.98
CA ILE A 190 -6.14 -12.95 -1.25
C ILE A 190 -6.92 -13.91 -0.34
N LEU A 191 -7.97 -13.45 0.33
CA LEU A 191 -8.85 -14.30 1.14
C LEU A 191 -9.54 -15.36 0.28
N ASP A 192 -10.08 -14.98 -0.88
CA ASP A 192 -10.67 -15.91 -1.85
C ASP A 192 -9.65 -16.97 -2.30
N TYR A 193 -8.41 -16.55 -2.58
CA TYR A 193 -7.33 -17.45 -3.00
C TYR A 193 -6.95 -18.48 -1.92
N PHE A 194 -6.86 -18.06 -0.64
CA PHE A 194 -6.57 -18.98 0.47
C PHE A 194 -7.81 -19.66 1.06
N ASN A 195 -9.01 -19.36 0.55
CA ASN A 195 -10.29 -19.85 1.04
C ASN A 195 -10.51 -19.56 2.53
N PHE A 196 -10.28 -18.29 2.92
CA PHE A 196 -10.55 -17.76 4.25
C PHE A 196 -11.65 -16.69 4.22
N ASN A 197 -12.34 -16.52 5.36
CA ASN A 197 -13.33 -15.46 5.55
C ASN A 197 -12.66 -14.22 6.15
N LYS A 198 -13.26 -13.04 5.93
CA LYS A 198 -12.73 -11.78 6.46
C LYS A 198 -12.67 -11.73 8.00
N GLU A 199 -13.58 -12.46 8.68
CA GLU A 199 -13.61 -12.62 10.14
C GLU A 199 -12.42 -13.43 10.68
N GLU A 200 -11.70 -14.15 9.82
CA GLU A 200 -10.47 -14.87 10.13
C GLU A 200 -9.20 -14.06 9.83
N ALA A 201 -9.38 -12.82 9.36
CA ALA A 201 -8.31 -11.91 9.00
C ALA A 201 -8.12 -10.80 10.04
N MET A 202 -6.86 -10.45 10.30
CA MET A 202 -6.46 -9.28 11.05
C MET A 202 -5.53 -8.43 10.17
N ALA A 203 -5.61 -7.10 10.26
CA ALA A 203 -4.76 -6.20 9.50
C ALA A 203 -4.14 -5.13 10.40
N PHE A 204 -2.92 -4.71 10.05
CA PHE A 204 -2.14 -3.68 10.73
C PHE A 204 -1.81 -2.55 9.75
N GLY A 205 -2.02 -1.29 10.16
CA GLY A 205 -1.76 -0.13 9.33
C GLY A 205 -1.68 1.17 10.13
N ASP A 206 -1.14 2.23 9.51
CA ASP A 206 -1.02 3.55 10.13
C ASP A 206 -1.42 4.71 9.19
N GLY A 207 -1.46 4.47 7.88
CA GLY A 207 -1.74 5.46 6.86
C GLY A 207 -3.22 5.61 6.50
N GLY A 208 -3.56 6.74 5.85
CA GLY A 208 -4.92 6.97 5.35
C GLY A 208 -5.37 5.94 4.30
N ASN A 209 -4.45 5.40 3.51
CA ASN A 209 -4.68 4.33 2.55
C ASN A 209 -4.95 2.96 3.20
N ASP A 210 -4.73 2.81 4.52
CA ASP A 210 -5.03 1.59 5.29
C ASP A 210 -6.47 1.56 5.82
N ILE A 211 -7.16 2.69 5.85
CA ILE A 211 -8.51 2.79 6.43
C ILE A 211 -9.45 1.75 5.82
N SER A 212 -9.39 1.54 4.50
CA SER A 212 -10.26 0.56 3.83
C SER A 212 -9.98 -0.87 4.28
N MET A 213 -8.70 -1.26 4.42
CA MET A 213 -8.34 -2.60 4.87
C MET A 213 -8.67 -2.83 6.35
N LEU A 214 -8.40 -1.85 7.22
CA LEU A 214 -8.70 -1.96 8.65
C LEU A 214 -10.20 -2.10 8.92
N LYS A 215 -11.05 -1.45 8.12
CA LYS A 215 -12.52 -1.59 8.20
C LYS A 215 -13.03 -2.89 7.58
N TYR A 216 -12.30 -3.49 6.65
CA TYR A 216 -12.76 -4.65 5.90
C TYR A 216 -12.58 -5.97 6.65
N VAL A 217 -11.44 -6.15 7.31
CA VAL A 217 -11.08 -7.38 8.03
C VAL A 217 -11.88 -7.56 9.33
N GLY A 218 -11.84 -8.77 9.88
CA GLY A 218 -12.50 -9.08 11.15
C GLY A 218 -11.87 -8.38 12.36
N THR A 219 -10.60 -7.97 12.28
CA THR A 219 -9.92 -7.21 13.32
C THR A 219 -8.93 -6.23 12.69
N GLY A 220 -9.26 -4.96 12.69
CA GLY A 220 -8.39 -3.88 12.22
C GLY A 220 -7.59 -3.26 13.37
N VAL A 221 -6.27 -3.28 13.26
CA VAL A 221 -5.34 -2.75 14.28
C VAL A 221 -4.63 -1.52 13.74
N ALA A 222 -4.83 -0.37 14.36
CA ALA A 222 -4.07 0.84 14.08
C ALA A 222 -2.78 0.86 14.91
N MET A 223 -1.66 1.22 14.27
CA MET A 223 -0.39 1.44 14.97
C MET A 223 -0.47 2.67 15.87
N GLY A 224 0.32 2.70 16.96
CA GLY A 224 0.37 3.83 17.89
C GLY A 224 0.82 5.15 17.24
N ASN A 225 1.63 5.08 16.17
CA ASN A 225 2.04 6.21 15.34
C ASN A 225 1.01 6.63 14.26
N ALA A 226 -0.10 5.91 14.11
CA ALA A 226 -1.14 6.23 13.15
C ALA A 226 -1.80 7.59 13.43
N LYS A 227 -2.36 8.22 12.38
CA LYS A 227 -3.14 9.46 12.54
C LYS A 227 -4.47 9.21 13.24
N ASP A 228 -5.04 10.25 13.84
CA ASP A 228 -6.29 10.14 14.62
C ASP A 228 -7.46 9.56 13.81
N ASN A 229 -7.59 9.92 12.53
CA ASN A 229 -8.64 9.38 11.65
C ASN A 229 -8.49 7.88 11.36
N VAL A 230 -7.26 7.34 11.39
CA VAL A 230 -6.99 5.90 11.27
C VAL A 230 -7.28 5.21 12.60
N LYS A 231 -6.82 5.78 13.72
CA LYS A 231 -7.12 5.26 15.07
C LYS A 231 -8.62 5.21 15.38
N ALA A 232 -9.37 6.22 14.93
CA ALA A 232 -10.80 6.33 15.20
C ALA A 232 -11.65 5.22 14.56
N ILE A 233 -11.13 4.50 13.56
CA ILE A 233 -11.88 3.45 12.84
C ILE A 233 -11.38 2.04 13.12
N ALA A 234 -10.28 1.90 13.86
CA ALA A 234 -9.70 0.61 14.17
C ALA A 234 -10.42 -0.05 15.38
N ASP A 235 -10.44 -1.38 15.38
CA ASP A 235 -10.96 -2.17 16.50
C ASP A 235 -10.01 -2.13 17.70
N TYR A 236 -8.71 -1.97 17.45
CA TYR A 236 -7.67 -1.89 18.47
C TYR A 236 -6.58 -0.91 18.06
N ILE A 237 -6.04 -0.17 19.03
CA ILE A 237 -4.87 0.68 18.86
C ILE A 237 -3.73 0.04 19.65
N THR A 238 -2.66 -0.33 18.95
CA THR A 238 -1.47 -0.91 19.57
C THR A 238 -0.39 0.16 19.82
N ASP A 239 0.77 -0.26 20.32
CA ASP A 239 1.94 0.61 20.48
C ASP A 239 2.49 1.05 19.10
N SER A 240 3.42 1.98 19.10
CA SER A 240 4.04 2.48 17.86
C SER A 240 4.96 1.44 17.21
N VAL A 241 5.32 1.68 15.96
CA VAL A 241 6.29 0.83 15.24
C VAL A 241 7.66 0.80 15.94
N GLN A 242 8.07 1.88 16.61
CA GLN A 242 9.30 1.97 17.42
C GLN A 242 9.25 1.13 18.70
N GLU A 243 8.04 0.83 19.17
CA GLU A 243 7.79 0.10 20.44
C GLU A 243 7.27 -1.31 20.18
N ASP A 244 7.58 -1.87 18.98
CA ASP A 244 7.16 -3.21 18.56
C ASP A 244 5.63 -3.46 18.69
N GLY A 245 4.83 -2.46 18.28
CA GLY A 245 3.38 -2.47 18.43
C GLY A 245 2.69 -3.70 17.83
N ILE A 246 3.20 -4.26 16.72
CA ILE A 246 2.68 -5.52 16.16
C ILE A 246 2.84 -6.66 17.18
N VAL A 247 4.00 -6.78 17.80
CA VAL A 247 4.26 -7.82 18.81
C VAL A 247 3.33 -7.66 20.01
N SER A 248 3.14 -6.41 20.47
CA SER A 248 2.19 -6.08 21.55
C SER A 248 0.75 -6.51 21.21
N ALA A 249 0.28 -6.20 20.00
CA ALA A 249 -1.05 -6.61 19.57
C ALA A 249 -1.18 -8.14 19.43
N LEU A 250 -0.18 -8.83 18.85
CA LEU A 250 -0.20 -10.29 18.72
C LEU A 250 -0.26 -10.99 20.08
N LYS A 251 0.41 -10.45 21.12
CA LYS A 251 0.29 -10.90 22.50
C LYS A 251 -1.10 -10.61 23.09
N HIS A 252 -1.64 -9.39 22.86
CA HIS A 252 -2.97 -9.00 23.34
C HIS A 252 -4.09 -9.92 22.81
N PHE A 253 -4.00 -10.33 21.55
CA PHE A 253 -4.97 -11.23 20.92
C PHE A 253 -4.65 -12.72 21.09
N GLU A 254 -3.68 -13.08 21.93
CA GLU A 254 -3.26 -14.47 22.22
C GLU A 254 -2.83 -15.25 20.95
N ILE A 255 -2.28 -14.52 19.96
CA ILE A 255 -1.74 -15.11 18.73
C ILE A 255 -0.30 -15.60 18.94
N LEU A 256 0.45 -14.94 19.85
CA LEU A 256 1.80 -15.36 20.30
C LEU A 256 1.76 -16.21 21.56
#